data_b05f0ed485c100bef64b41d092e56bcc
#
_entry.id   b05f0ed485c100bef64b41d092e56bcc
#
_cell.length_a   1.000
_cell.length_b   1.000
_cell.length_c   1.000
_cell.angle_alpha   90.00
_cell.angle_beta   90.00
_cell.angle_gamma   90.00
#
_symmetry.space_group_name_H-M   'P 1'
#
loop_
_entity.id
_entity.type
_entity.pdbx_description
1 polymer ?
#
loop_
_entity_poly.entity_id
_entity_poly.type
_entity_poly.pdbx_seq_one_letter_code
_entity_poly.pdbx_strand_id
1 'polypeptide(L)'
;MDEGRNQIEIDRTDLADQEEDKILQRAAEIKARRIKAAGRSLEQVRRTQERKFEQSMKRYFKDQADHIRKSLNGTKKAADGDVWDAIGITQEEFQALPKTEQQELTMKFVAGLLNWEEEENILNSILIPLWAETYDKGTENVINTYRIPGINRPELTATARLRGGQRVTKVTKTTKEQIARIVMEGLETGKSHQELSDEIMNEMNTTATRARTIAAQECNTSLQAGSFDMAKRCRFKTKTWHVTNINKARDTHRELNGKTILFSEPFVTSKGHKLMMPCDPDCNAAEETVNCHCFLTYDE
;
A
#
# COMPACT_ATOMS: atom_id res chain seq x y z
N MET A 1 60.10 -34.58 -28.04
CA MET A 1 58.68 -34.97 -28.37
C MET A 1 57.71 -34.64 -27.25
N ASP A 2 58.09 -33.80 -26.26
CA ASP A 2 57.25 -33.51 -25.08
C ASP A 2 56.61 -32.09 -25.11
N GLU A 3 57.19 -31.15 -25.88
CA GLU A 3 56.66 -29.77 -25.97
C GLU A 3 55.32 -29.69 -26.74
N GLY A 4 55.05 -30.58 -27.70
CA GLY A 4 53.82 -30.56 -28.46
C GLY A 4 52.59 -31.10 -27.70
N ARG A 5 52.77 -31.94 -26.67
CA ARG A 5 51.67 -32.44 -25.84
C ARG A 5 51.23 -31.39 -24.83
N ASN A 6 52.17 -30.66 -24.23
CA ASN A 6 51.83 -29.57 -23.29
C ASN A 6 51.07 -28.42 -23.96
N GLN A 7 51.43 -28.07 -25.24
CA GLN A 7 50.77 -26.99 -25.96
C GLN A 7 49.30 -27.33 -26.33
N ILE A 8 49.02 -28.59 -26.66
CA ILE A 8 47.67 -29.08 -27.00
C ILE A 8 46.81 -29.20 -25.74
N GLU A 9 47.38 -29.51 -24.59
CA GLU A 9 46.67 -29.60 -23.32
C GLU A 9 46.31 -28.21 -22.75
N ILE A 10 47.18 -27.20 -22.89
CA ILE A 10 46.94 -25.79 -22.56
C ILE A 10 45.86 -25.20 -23.48
N ASP A 11 45.92 -25.46 -24.79
CA ASP A 11 44.89 -24.98 -25.75
C ASP A 11 43.49 -25.58 -25.49
N ARG A 12 43.40 -26.83 -24.99
CA ARG A 12 42.13 -27.47 -24.65
C ARG A 12 41.54 -26.94 -23.35
N THR A 13 42.33 -26.59 -22.34
CA THR A 13 41.91 -25.95 -21.11
C THR A 13 41.41 -24.53 -21.39
N ASP A 14 42.12 -23.75 -22.16
CA ASP A 14 41.72 -22.39 -22.54
C ASP A 14 40.42 -22.37 -23.36
N LEU A 15 40.19 -23.36 -24.23
CA LEU A 15 38.94 -23.49 -24.99
C LEU A 15 37.78 -23.91 -24.09
N ALA A 16 37.96 -24.78 -23.11
CA ALA A 16 36.96 -25.19 -22.16
C ALA A 16 36.54 -24.03 -21.23
N ASP A 17 37.51 -23.28 -20.73
CA ASP A 17 37.27 -22.08 -19.90
C ASP A 17 36.52 -20.99 -20.67
N GLN A 18 36.85 -20.77 -21.97
CA GLN A 18 36.12 -19.83 -22.81
C GLN A 18 34.68 -20.28 -23.12
N GLU A 19 34.45 -21.59 -23.19
CA GLU A 19 33.08 -22.12 -23.42
C GLU A 19 32.23 -22.06 -22.15
N GLU A 20 32.83 -22.30 -20.98
CA GLU A 20 32.24 -22.11 -19.67
C GLU A 20 31.84 -20.64 -19.43
N ASP A 21 32.74 -19.70 -19.71
CA ASP A 21 32.49 -18.26 -19.64
C ASP A 21 31.31 -17.82 -20.54
N LYS A 22 31.21 -18.33 -21.75
CA LYS A 22 30.10 -18.08 -22.68
C LYS A 22 28.78 -18.63 -22.15
N ILE A 23 28.80 -19.80 -21.53
CA ILE A 23 27.61 -20.40 -20.90
C ILE A 23 27.16 -19.55 -19.72
N LEU A 24 28.08 -19.15 -18.84
CA LEU A 24 27.77 -18.28 -17.69
C LEU A 24 27.23 -16.91 -18.13
N GLN A 25 27.81 -16.31 -19.17
CA GLN A 25 27.35 -15.05 -19.71
C GLN A 25 25.91 -15.17 -20.28
N ARG A 26 25.63 -16.23 -21.04
CA ARG A 26 24.28 -16.51 -21.54
C ARG A 26 23.26 -16.74 -20.41
N ALA A 27 23.65 -17.46 -19.37
CA ALA A 27 22.81 -17.67 -18.20
C ALA A 27 22.47 -16.34 -17.49
N ALA A 28 23.48 -15.47 -17.32
CA ALA A 28 23.30 -14.13 -16.75
C ALA A 28 22.39 -13.25 -17.59
N GLU A 29 22.53 -13.26 -18.92
CA GLU A 29 21.66 -12.54 -19.85
C GLU A 29 20.19 -13.04 -19.77
N ILE A 30 19.98 -14.34 -19.72
CA ILE A 30 18.63 -14.94 -19.57
C ILE A 30 18.04 -14.52 -18.24
N LYS A 31 18.80 -14.56 -17.14
CA LYS A 31 18.36 -14.11 -15.82
C LYS A 31 17.98 -12.63 -15.85
N ALA A 32 18.81 -11.78 -16.43
CA ALA A 32 18.55 -10.34 -16.56
C ALA A 32 17.27 -10.06 -17.39
N ARG A 33 17.04 -10.78 -18.47
CA ARG A 33 15.82 -10.68 -19.29
C ARG A 33 14.58 -11.09 -18.50
N ARG A 34 14.65 -12.18 -17.71
CA ARG A 34 13.54 -12.62 -16.83
C ARG A 34 13.20 -11.58 -15.77
N ILE A 35 14.20 -11.03 -15.08
CA ILE A 35 14.01 -9.96 -14.08
C ILE A 35 13.32 -8.76 -14.72
N LYS A 36 13.81 -8.31 -15.87
CA LYS A 36 13.20 -7.17 -16.59
C LYS A 36 11.77 -7.46 -17.05
N ALA A 37 11.47 -8.68 -17.48
CA ALA A 37 10.12 -9.09 -17.88
C ALA A 37 9.17 -9.15 -16.69
N ALA A 38 9.59 -9.74 -15.55
CA ALA A 38 8.82 -9.80 -14.31
C ALA A 38 8.48 -8.39 -13.79
N GLY A 39 9.47 -7.49 -13.74
CA GLY A 39 9.26 -6.11 -13.34
C GLY A 39 8.30 -5.35 -14.22
N ARG A 40 8.37 -5.51 -15.55
CA ARG A 40 7.42 -4.89 -16.50
C ARG A 40 6.00 -5.42 -16.34
N SER A 41 5.86 -6.73 -16.17
CA SER A 41 4.56 -7.38 -15.94
C SER A 41 3.92 -6.87 -14.66
N LEU A 42 4.66 -6.84 -13.55
CA LEU A 42 4.19 -6.31 -12.27
C LEU A 42 3.79 -4.83 -12.38
N GLU A 43 4.58 -4.02 -13.07
CA GLU A 43 4.30 -2.59 -13.25
C GLU A 43 3.02 -2.36 -14.08
N GLN A 44 2.76 -3.17 -15.10
CA GLN A 44 1.53 -3.10 -15.90
C GLN A 44 0.31 -3.48 -15.06
N VAL A 45 0.39 -4.57 -14.30
CA VAL A 45 -0.65 -4.99 -13.36
C VAL A 45 -0.90 -3.90 -12.32
N ARG A 46 0.16 -3.38 -11.70
CA ARG A 46 0.10 -2.32 -10.71
C ARG A 46 -0.69 -1.12 -11.22
N ARG A 47 -0.34 -0.58 -12.39
CA ARG A 47 -1.03 0.57 -12.98
C ARG A 47 -2.52 0.33 -13.21
N THR A 48 -2.88 -0.86 -13.63
CA THR A 48 -4.28 -1.23 -13.87
C THR A 48 -5.06 -1.33 -12.57
N GLN A 49 -4.52 -2.01 -11.58
CA GLN A 49 -5.17 -2.20 -10.29
C GLN A 49 -5.22 -0.90 -9.48
N GLU A 50 -4.14 -0.11 -9.48
CA GLU A 50 -4.09 1.19 -8.82
C GLU A 50 -5.20 2.14 -9.30
N ARG A 51 -5.50 2.15 -10.60
CA ARG A 51 -6.63 2.93 -11.14
C ARG A 51 -7.98 2.47 -10.59
N LYS A 52 -8.19 1.15 -10.46
CA LYS A 52 -9.42 0.59 -9.88
C LYS A 52 -9.58 1.02 -8.42
N PHE A 53 -8.52 0.89 -7.62
CA PHE A 53 -8.51 1.35 -6.24
C PHE A 53 -8.76 2.86 -6.15
N GLU A 54 -8.07 3.68 -6.96
CA GLU A 54 -8.22 5.14 -6.95
C GLU A 54 -9.66 5.56 -7.28
N GLN A 55 -10.26 4.97 -8.32
CA GLN A 55 -11.64 5.27 -8.71
C GLN A 55 -12.64 4.89 -7.61
N SER A 56 -12.46 3.73 -7.00
CA SER A 56 -13.33 3.26 -5.92
C SER A 56 -13.19 4.11 -4.67
N MET A 57 -11.97 4.48 -4.29
CA MET A 57 -11.72 5.35 -3.14
C MET A 57 -12.25 6.77 -3.35
N LYS A 58 -12.11 7.33 -4.55
CA LYS A 58 -12.69 8.65 -4.88
C LYS A 58 -14.21 8.64 -4.75
N ARG A 59 -14.86 7.59 -5.24
CA ARG A 59 -16.31 7.43 -5.11
C ARG A 59 -16.71 7.31 -3.63
N TYR A 60 -16.08 6.42 -2.90
CA TYR A 60 -16.35 6.23 -1.48
C TYR A 60 -16.24 7.54 -0.69
N PHE A 61 -15.14 8.28 -0.83
CA PHE A 61 -14.97 9.54 -0.10
C PHE A 61 -15.98 10.61 -0.50
N LYS A 62 -16.37 10.66 -1.78
CA LYS A 62 -17.44 11.56 -2.23
C LYS A 62 -18.78 11.22 -1.55
N ASP A 63 -19.15 9.94 -1.55
CA ASP A 63 -20.39 9.48 -0.95
C ASP A 63 -20.37 9.72 0.58
N GLN A 64 -19.25 9.47 1.25
CA GLN A 64 -19.05 9.75 2.67
C GLN A 64 -19.18 11.26 2.97
N ALA A 65 -18.59 12.12 2.14
CA ALA A 65 -18.75 13.58 2.28
C ALA A 65 -20.20 14.01 2.13
N ASP A 66 -20.94 13.44 1.17
CA ASP A 66 -22.36 13.69 0.99
C ASP A 66 -23.20 13.21 2.19
N HIS A 67 -22.84 12.10 2.83
CA HIS A 67 -23.47 11.61 4.06
C HIS A 67 -23.23 12.59 5.22
N ILE A 68 -21.99 13.04 5.42
CA ILE A 68 -21.66 14.03 6.46
C ILE A 68 -22.44 15.33 6.25
N ARG A 69 -22.47 15.83 5.02
CA ARG A 69 -23.24 17.04 4.67
C ARG A 69 -24.72 16.89 4.97
N LYS A 70 -25.31 15.74 4.64
CA LYS A 70 -26.72 15.45 4.96
C LYS A 70 -26.96 15.38 6.45
N SER A 71 -26.05 14.79 7.21
CA SER A 71 -26.14 14.74 8.67
C SER A 71 -26.07 16.12 9.28
N LEU A 72 -25.07 16.94 8.89
CA LEU A 72 -24.97 18.33 9.32
C LEU A 72 -26.20 19.15 8.96
N ASN A 73 -26.76 19.01 7.74
CA ASN A 73 -27.95 19.72 7.29
C ASN A 73 -29.24 19.14 7.86
N GLY A 74 -29.28 17.86 8.23
CA GLY A 74 -30.45 17.18 8.81
C GLY A 74 -30.72 17.54 10.27
N THR A 75 -29.75 18.06 10.98
CA THR A 75 -29.89 18.72 12.28
C THR A 75 -30.72 20.03 12.16
N LYS A 76 -31.00 20.50 10.93
CA LYS A 76 -31.91 21.60 10.58
C LYS A 76 -33.41 21.37 10.83
N LYS A 77 -33.80 20.44 11.69
CA LYS A 77 -35.21 20.42 12.16
C LYS A 77 -35.55 21.58 13.12
N ALA A 78 -34.55 22.33 13.57
CA ALA A 78 -34.69 23.69 14.05
C ALA A 78 -34.22 24.62 12.92
N ALA A 79 -35.12 25.42 12.34
CA ALA A 79 -34.90 26.28 11.16
C ALA A 79 -33.80 27.34 11.33
N ASP A 80 -33.10 27.40 12.48
CA ASP A 80 -32.01 28.26 12.85
C ASP A 80 -31.00 27.55 13.78
N GLY A 81 -30.94 26.19 13.83
CA GLY A 81 -30.10 25.44 14.76
C GLY A 81 -28.63 25.63 14.46
N ASP A 82 -27.94 26.26 15.39
CA ASP A 82 -26.48 26.40 15.37
C ASP A 82 -25.80 25.07 15.72
N VAL A 83 -24.53 24.89 15.33
CA VAL A 83 -23.71 23.73 15.71
C VAL A 83 -23.69 23.55 17.25
N TRP A 84 -23.81 24.63 17.98
CA TRP A 84 -23.84 24.68 19.45
C TRP A 84 -25.05 23.95 20.03
N ASP A 85 -26.24 24.05 19.38
CA ASP A 85 -27.42 23.29 19.77
C ASP A 85 -27.20 21.78 19.69
N ALA A 86 -26.46 21.34 18.69
CA ALA A 86 -26.15 19.93 18.52
C ALA A 86 -25.06 19.41 19.51
N ILE A 87 -24.21 20.30 19.96
CA ILE A 87 -23.17 20.01 20.97
C ILE A 87 -23.72 20.15 22.38
N GLY A 88 -24.72 21.03 22.57
CA GLY A 88 -25.45 21.22 23.84
C GLY A 88 -24.79 22.20 24.82
N ILE A 89 -23.91 23.07 24.32
CA ILE A 89 -23.24 24.15 25.09
C ILE A 89 -23.07 25.39 24.21
N THR A 90 -22.81 26.54 24.78
CA THR A 90 -22.52 27.76 24.03
C THR A 90 -21.06 27.83 23.59
N GLN A 91 -20.74 28.75 22.67
CA GLN A 91 -19.37 28.99 22.22
C GLN A 91 -18.47 29.43 23.38
N GLU A 92 -18.97 30.32 24.23
CA GLU A 92 -18.24 30.83 25.40
C GLU A 92 -17.95 29.70 26.40
N GLU A 93 -18.91 28.82 26.64
CA GLU A 93 -18.72 27.64 27.50
C GLU A 93 -17.69 26.71 26.90
N PHE A 94 -17.73 26.43 25.59
CA PHE A 94 -16.74 25.59 24.92
C PHE A 94 -15.33 26.18 25.02
N GLN A 95 -15.19 27.48 24.77
CA GLN A 95 -13.88 28.16 24.84
C GLN A 95 -13.30 28.20 26.26
N ALA A 96 -14.16 28.16 27.28
CA ALA A 96 -13.76 28.12 28.69
C ALA A 96 -13.31 26.71 29.15
N LEU A 97 -13.64 25.66 28.41
CA LEU A 97 -13.24 24.28 28.76
C LEU A 97 -11.73 24.04 28.57
N PRO A 98 -11.14 23.12 29.36
CA PRO A 98 -9.83 22.59 29.08
C PRO A 98 -9.77 21.97 27.69
N LYS A 99 -8.60 22.03 27.02
CA LYS A 99 -8.40 21.50 25.68
C LYS A 99 -8.78 20.00 25.54
N THR A 100 -8.56 19.22 26.58
CA THR A 100 -8.94 17.80 26.62
C THR A 100 -10.44 17.61 26.53
N GLU A 101 -11.21 18.42 27.26
CA GLU A 101 -12.69 18.36 27.24
C GLU A 101 -13.27 18.88 25.92
N GLN A 102 -12.66 19.94 25.34
CA GLN A 102 -12.98 20.40 23.99
C GLN A 102 -12.79 19.28 22.95
N GLN A 103 -11.68 18.52 23.04
CA GLN A 103 -11.41 17.39 22.18
C GLN A 103 -12.43 16.26 22.35
N GLU A 104 -12.80 15.91 23.58
CA GLU A 104 -13.78 14.87 23.88
C GLU A 104 -15.16 15.24 23.32
N LEU A 105 -15.62 16.48 23.52
CA LEU A 105 -16.89 16.95 22.98
C LEU A 105 -16.89 16.95 21.45
N THR A 106 -15.81 17.42 20.84
CA THR A 106 -15.64 17.40 19.38
C THR A 106 -15.67 15.98 18.85
N MET A 107 -14.94 15.04 19.47
CA MET A 107 -14.95 13.64 19.07
C MET A 107 -16.32 12.99 19.24
N LYS A 108 -17.07 13.34 20.30
CA LYS A 108 -18.43 12.86 20.51
C LYS A 108 -19.38 13.38 19.43
N PHE A 109 -19.29 14.66 19.07
CA PHE A 109 -20.04 15.25 17.97
C PHE A 109 -19.74 14.55 16.64
N VAL A 110 -18.46 14.40 16.28
CA VAL A 110 -18.02 13.71 15.05
C VAL A 110 -18.47 12.24 15.05
N ALA A 111 -18.44 11.58 16.21
CA ALA A 111 -18.96 10.21 16.32
C ALA A 111 -20.45 10.11 16.01
N GLY A 112 -21.23 11.17 16.26
CA GLY A 112 -22.65 11.25 15.94
C GLY A 112 -22.98 11.64 14.49
N LEU A 113 -22.01 12.15 13.71
CA LEU A 113 -22.24 12.60 12.33
C LEU A 113 -22.55 11.47 11.37
N LEU A 114 -22.00 10.28 11.60
CA LEU A 114 -22.15 9.12 10.73
C LEU A 114 -22.32 7.82 11.56
N ASN A 115 -22.97 6.84 10.96
CA ASN A 115 -22.82 5.46 11.41
C ASN A 115 -21.47 4.91 10.94
N TRP A 116 -20.46 5.08 11.75
CA TRP A 116 -19.06 4.70 11.39
C TRP A 116 -18.87 3.22 11.20
N GLU A 117 -19.67 2.37 11.81
CA GLU A 117 -19.67 0.92 11.57
C GLU A 117 -20.19 0.62 10.17
N GLU A 118 -21.23 1.29 9.73
CA GLU A 118 -21.75 1.17 8.37
C GLU A 118 -20.74 1.68 7.33
N GLU A 119 -20.06 2.80 7.59
CA GLU A 119 -18.98 3.32 6.76
C GLU A 119 -17.82 2.33 6.64
N GLU A 120 -17.43 1.66 7.74
CA GLU A 120 -16.44 0.59 7.70
C GLU A 120 -16.91 -0.60 6.88
N ASN A 121 -18.18 -1.00 6.98
CA ASN A 121 -18.76 -2.09 6.20
C ASN A 121 -18.81 -1.74 4.70
N ILE A 122 -19.18 -0.52 4.34
CA ILE A 122 -19.15 -0.03 2.96
C ILE A 122 -17.70 -0.09 2.43
N LEU A 123 -16.73 0.43 3.17
CA LEU A 123 -15.34 0.45 2.76
C LEU A 123 -14.76 -0.97 2.66
N ASN A 124 -15.12 -1.88 3.57
CA ASN A 124 -14.78 -3.30 3.51
C ASN A 124 -15.29 -3.96 2.24
N SER A 125 -16.54 -3.67 1.86
CA SER A 125 -17.15 -4.21 0.63
C SER A 125 -16.42 -3.77 -0.65
N ILE A 126 -15.72 -2.65 -0.60
CA ILE A 126 -14.94 -2.08 -1.70
C ILE A 126 -13.49 -2.61 -1.68
N LEU A 127 -12.81 -2.48 -0.56
CA LEU A 127 -11.37 -2.75 -0.48
C LEU A 127 -11.03 -4.25 -0.46
N ILE A 128 -11.82 -5.07 0.22
CA ILE A 128 -11.51 -6.51 0.35
C ILE A 128 -11.48 -7.22 -1.02
N PRO A 129 -12.47 -7.04 -1.92
CA PRO A 129 -12.43 -7.65 -3.25
C PRO A 129 -11.26 -7.14 -4.11
N LEU A 130 -10.99 -5.82 -4.09
CA LEU A 130 -9.88 -5.22 -4.83
C LEU A 130 -8.54 -5.74 -4.33
N TRP A 131 -8.40 -5.85 -3.03
CA TRP A 131 -7.19 -6.37 -2.40
C TRP A 131 -6.96 -7.84 -2.78
N ALA A 132 -8.01 -8.67 -2.71
CA ALA A 132 -7.95 -10.08 -3.09
C ALA A 132 -7.63 -10.27 -4.59
N GLU A 133 -8.26 -9.49 -5.48
CA GLU A 133 -7.96 -9.52 -6.91
C GLU A 133 -6.50 -9.17 -7.18
N THR A 134 -6.01 -8.11 -6.55
CA THR A 134 -4.63 -7.63 -6.77
C THR A 134 -3.59 -8.58 -6.19
N TYR A 135 -3.87 -9.16 -5.04
CA TYR A 135 -3.06 -10.21 -4.44
C TYR A 135 -2.94 -11.42 -5.36
N ASP A 136 -4.06 -11.84 -5.98
CA ASP A 136 -4.07 -12.96 -6.92
C ASP A 136 -3.21 -12.66 -8.17
N LYS A 137 -3.22 -11.41 -8.64
CA LYS A 137 -2.31 -10.96 -9.71
C LYS A 137 -0.83 -11.04 -9.33
N GLY A 138 -0.49 -10.75 -8.09
CA GLY A 138 0.86 -10.95 -7.56
C GLY A 138 1.26 -12.43 -7.57
N THR A 139 0.35 -13.30 -7.16
CA THR A 139 0.49 -14.75 -7.19
C THR A 139 0.69 -15.27 -8.63
N GLU A 140 -0.15 -14.82 -9.57
CA GLU A 140 -0.07 -15.17 -11.00
C GLU A 140 1.27 -14.73 -11.60
N ASN A 141 1.79 -13.58 -11.21
CA ASN A 141 3.09 -13.11 -11.69
C ASN A 141 4.22 -14.10 -11.37
N VAL A 142 4.26 -14.64 -10.15
CA VAL A 142 5.25 -15.64 -9.74
C VAL A 142 5.05 -16.94 -10.55
N ILE A 143 3.82 -17.44 -10.65
CA ILE A 143 3.50 -18.65 -11.40
C ILE A 143 4.00 -18.53 -12.86
N ASN A 144 3.69 -17.42 -13.51
CA ASN A 144 4.04 -17.18 -14.90
C ASN A 144 5.54 -16.97 -15.11
N THR A 145 6.18 -16.23 -14.19
CA THR A 145 7.63 -15.93 -14.26
C THR A 145 8.48 -17.17 -14.11
N TYR A 146 8.08 -18.08 -13.20
CA TYR A 146 8.85 -19.30 -12.87
C TYR A 146 8.23 -20.55 -13.49
N ARG A 147 7.16 -20.42 -14.30
CA ARG A 147 6.47 -21.53 -14.99
C ARG A 147 6.04 -22.65 -14.04
N ILE A 148 5.47 -22.26 -12.91
CA ILE A 148 5.05 -23.20 -11.87
C ILE A 148 3.76 -23.90 -12.31
N PRO A 149 3.72 -25.24 -12.41
CA PRO A 149 2.50 -25.95 -12.81
C PRO A 149 1.43 -25.91 -11.73
N GLY A 150 0.18 -25.81 -12.17
CA GLY A 150 -1.10 -25.84 -11.48
C GLY A 150 -1.12 -25.93 -9.95
N ILE A 151 -1.11 -24.80 -9.25
CA ILE A 151 -1.29 -24.76 -7.79
C ILE A 151 -2.70 -24.29 -7.47
N ASN A 152 -3.42 -25.10 -6.67
CA ASN A 152 -4.70 -24.69 -6.08
C ASN A 152 -4.45 -23.62 -4.98
N ARG A 153 -5.21 -22.51 -5.00
CA ARG A 153 -4.92 -21.28 -4.23
C ARG A 153 -5.96 -20.83 -3.19
N PRO A 154 -6.89 -21.69 -2.70
CA PRO A 154 -7.97 -21.21 -1.80
C PRO A 154 -7.44 -20.59 -0.51
N GLU A 155 -6.36 -21.11 0.06
CA GLU A 155 -5.75 -20.60 1.29
C GLU A 155 -5.13 -19.20 1.09
N LEU A 156 -4.52 -18.95 -0.08
CA LEU A 156 -3.96 -17.65 -0.42
C LEU A 156 -5.07 -16.60 -0.57
N THR A 157 -6.20 -16.96 -1.17
CA THR A 157 -7.37 -16.08 -1.30
C THR A 157 -7.97 -15.74 0.05
N ALA A 158 -8.06 -16.70 0.99
CA ALA A 158 -8.52 -16.44 2.35
C ALA A 158 -7.58 -15.47 3.09
N THR A 159 -6.27 -15.66 2.98
CA THR A 159 -5.24 -14.76 3.54
C THR A 159 -5.38 -13.35 2.96
N ALA A 160 -5.62 -13.23 1.66
CA ALA A 160 -5.80 -11.95 0.99
C ALA A 160 -7.00 -11.17 1.54
N ARG A 161 -8.13 -11.85 1.74
CA ARG A 161 -9.35 -11.22 2.30
C ARG A 161 -9.14 -10.75 3.74
N LEU A 162 -8.48 -11.56 4.57
CA LEU A 162 -8.19 -11.19 5.95
C LEU A 162 -7.30 -9.94 6.03
N ARG A 163 -6.21 -9.90 5.26
CA ARG A 163 -5.31 -8.76 5.22
C ARG A 163 -5.98 -7.49 4.68
N GLY A 164 -6.83 -7.61 3.65
CA GLY A 164 -7.61 -6.51 3.11
C GLY A 164 -8.50 -5.84 4.16
N GLY A 165 -9.21 -6.63 4.98
CA GLY A 165 -10.07 -6.11 6.05
C GLY A 165 -9.34 -5.33 7.13
N GLN A 166 -8.11 -5.73 7.49
CA GLN A 166 -7.30 -5.02 8.50
C GLN A 166 -6.89 -3.60 8.11
N ARG A 167 -6.95 -3.25 6.83
CA ARG A 167 -6.57 -1.92 6.32
C ARG A 167 -7.67 -0.88 6.46
N VAL A 168 -8.93 -1.31 6.46
CA VAL A 168 -10.11 -0.43 6.48
C VAL A 168 -10.16 0.40 7.75
N THR A 169 -9.94 -0.20 8.90
CA THR A 169 -9.98 0.47 10.20
C THR A 169 -9.03 1.67 10.27
N LYS A 170 -7.84 1.59 9.65
CA LYS A 170 -6.89 2.71 9.60
C LYS A 170 -7.43 3.88 8.77
N VAL A 171 -8.09 3.62 7.64
CA VAL A 171 -8.67 4.66 6.79
C VAL A 171 -9.78 5.38 7.51
N THR A 172 -10.71 4.66 8.13
CA THR A 172 -11.83 5.23 8.89
C THR A 172 -11.36 6.06 10.07
N LYS A 173 -10.39 5.55 10.86
CA LYS A 173 -9.79 6.29 11.97
C LYS A 173 -9.21 7.62 11.53
N THR A 174 -8.37 7.63 10.48
CA THR A 174 -7.76 8.85 9.95
C THR A 174 -8.82 9.84 9.46
N THR A 175 -9.92 9.37 8.88
CA THR A 175 -11.02 10.25 8.45
C THR A 175 -11.70 10.91 9.63
N LYS A 176 -12.00 10.15 10.70
CA LYS A 176 -12.56 10.71 11.94
C LYS A 176 -11.66 11.79 12.53
N GLU A 177 -10.36 11.53 12.61
CA GLU A 177 -9.37 12.48 13.16
C GLU A 177 -9.29 13.77 12.33
N GLN A 178 -9.33 13.67 11.00
CA GLN A 178 -9.33 14.84 10.12
C GLN A 178 -10.59 15.69 10.29
N ILE A 179 -11.77 15.05 10.31
CA ILE A 179 -13.04 15.76 10.53
C ILE A 179 -13.07 16.41 11.91
N ALA A 180 -12.61 15.70 12.95
CA ALA A 180 -12.55 16.24 14.31
C ALA A 180 -11.66 17.49 14.40
N ARG A 181 -10.51 17.50 13.68
CA ARG A 181 -9.66 18.70 13.62
C ARG A 181 -10.37 19.89 13.01
N ILE A 182 -11.06 19.71 11.88
CA ILE A 182 -11.79 20.77 11.19
C ILE A 182 -12.93 21.30 12.07
N VAL A 183 -13.68 20.40 12.69
CA VAL A 183 -14.78 20.78 13.59
C VAL A 183 -14.24 21.53 14.78
N MET A 184 -13.15 21.07 15.43
CA MET A 184 -12.56 21.73 16.57
C MET A 184 -12.08 23.16 16.23
N GLU A 185 -11.33 23.32 15.12
CA GLU A 185 -10.88 24.62 14.63
C GLU A 185 -12.06 25.56 14.31
N GLY A 186 -13.12 25.00 13.74
CA GLY A 186 -14.33 25.77 13.44
C GLY A 186 -15.09 26.19 14.68
N LEU A 187 -15.22 25.34 15.69
CA LEU A 187 -15.83 25.67 16.97
C LEU A 187 -15.02 26.73 17.72
N GLU A 188 -13.71 26.63 17.73
CA GLU A 188 -12.83 27.65 18.36
C GLU A 188 -12.96 29.04 17.71
N THR A 189 -13.19 29.07 16.41
CA THR A 189 -13.31 30.31 15.61
C THR A 189 -14.76 30.78 15.40
N GLY A 190 -15.75 30.07 15.92
CA GLY A 190 -17.15 30.43 15.84
C GLY A 190 -17.75 30.29 14.44
N LYS A 191 -17.31 29.29 13.66
CA LYS A 191 -17.85 29.04 12.32
C LYS A 191 -19.27 28.49 12.38
N SER A 192 -20.09 28.94 11.43
CA SER A 192 -21.44 28.45 11.23
C SER A 192 -21.45 27.00 10.71
N HIS A 193 -22.58 26.32 10.84
CA HIS A 193 -22.81 25.00 10.24
C HIS A 193 -22.44 24.92 8.74
N GLN A 194 -22.79 25.98 7.99
CA GLN A 194 -22.52 26.01 6.56
C GLN A 194 -21.00 26.10 6.29
N GLU A 195 -20.29 26.95 7.01
CA GLU A 195 -18.84 27.08 6.88
C GLU A 195 -18.12 25.81 7.27
N LEU A 196 -18.52 25.14 8.36
CA LEU A 196 -18.01 23.82 8.75
C LEU A 196 -18.29 22.75 7.69
N SER A 197 -19.52 22.74 7.16
CA SER A 197 -19.90 21.81 6.09
C SER A 197 -19.02 22.02 4.85
N ASP A 198 -18.83 23.27 4.44
CA ASP A 198 -18.03 23.62 3.27
C ASP A 198 -16.54 23.28 3.47
N GLU A 199 -15.99 23.48 4.67
CA GLU A 199 -14.62 23.09 4.99
C GLU A 199 -14.45 21.56 4.99
N ILE A 200 -15.36 20.83 5.62
CA ILE A 200 -15.33 19.36 5.58
C ILE A 200 -15.41 18.88 4.12
N MET A 201 -16.32 19.45 3.32
CA MET A 201 -16.45 19.11 1.90
C MET A 201 -15.16 19.46 1.12
N ASN A 202 -14.55 20.61 1.37
CA ASN A 202 -13.30 21.00 0.74
C ASN A 202 -12.15 20.06 1.13
N GLU A 203 -11.99 19.73 2.40
CA GLU A 203 -11.01 18.75 2.86
C GLU A 203 -11.26 17.38 2.25
N MET A 204 -12.53 16.94 2.24
CA MET A 204 -12.91 15.68 1.61
C MET A 204 -12.73 15.72 0.07
N ASN A 205 -12.83 16.88 -0.59
CA ASN A 205 -12.55 17.05 -2.02
C ASN A 205 -11.04 17.09 -2.34
N THR A 206 -10.16 17.50 -1.42
CA THR A 206 -8.71 17.27 -1.53
C THR A 206 -8.35 15.79 -1.44
N THR A 207 -9.33 14.94 -1.13
CA THR A 207 -9.23 13.47 -1.08
C THR A 207 -8.85 12.81 -2.40
N ALA A 208 -8.84 13.53 -3.54
CA ALA A 208 -8.27 12.97 -4.77
C ALA A 208 -6.81 12.54 -4.57
N THR A 209 -6.02 13.36 -3.86
CA THR A 209 -4.63 13.02 -3.51
C THR A 209 -4.58 11.89 -2.47
N ARG A 210 -5.43 11.94 -1.44
CA ARG A 210 -5.53 10.89 -0.44
C ARG A 210 -6.00 9.57 -1.04
N ALA A 211 -7.06 9.58 -1.86
CA ALA A 211 -7.54 8.41 -2.58
C ALA A 211 -6.44 7.77 -3.43
N ARG A 212 -5.65 8.59 -4.13
CA ARG A 212 -4.50 8.13 -4.92
C ARG A 212 -3.41 7.51 -4.04
N THR A 213 -3.08 8.13 -2.92
CA THR A 213 -2.07 7.62 -1.97
C THR A 213 -2.50 6.28 -1.38
N ILE A 214 -3.76 6.15 -0.94
CA ILE A 214 -4.32 4.90 -0.41
C ILE A 214 -4.34 3.84 -1.52
N ALA A 215 -4.80 4.21 -2.73
CA ALA A 215 -4.85 3.30 -3.86
C ALA A 215 -3.47 2.74 -4.22
N ALA A 216 -2.46 3.61 -4.31
CA ALA A 216 -1.09 3.19 -4.59
C ALA A 216 -0.54 2.28 -3.48
N GLN A 217 -0.78 2.64 -2.22
CA GLN A 217 -0.30 1.86 -1.08
C GLN A 217 -0.96 0.48 -1.02
N GLU A 218 -2.30 0.42 -1.07
CA GLU A 218 -3.02 -0.85 -0.95
C GLU A 218 -2.80 -1.76 -2.15
N CYS A 219 -2.75 -1.19 -3.36
CA CYS A 219 -2.41 -1.92 -4.57
C CYS A 219 -1.00 -2.55 -4.50
N ASN A 220 0.02 -1.77 -4.13
CA ASN A 220 1.38 -2.28 -4.05
C ASN A 220 1.53 -3.30 -2.92
N THR A 221 0.97 -3.05 -1.75
CA THR A 221 1.01 -3.98 -0.61
C THR A 221 0.40 -5.31 -0.98
N SER A 222 -0.81 -5.32 -1.59
CA SER A 222 -1.50 -6.55 -1.97
C SER A 222 -0.76 -7.31 -3.07
N LEU A 223 -0.25 -6.61 -4.08
CA LEU A 223 0.50 -7.20 -5.19
C LEU A 223 1.79 -7.88 -4.71
N GLN A 224 2.56 -7.19 -3.86
CA GLN A 224 3.79 -7.73 -3.30
C GLN A 224 3.53 -8.87 -2.30
N ALA A 225 2.48 -8.78 -1.49
CA ALA A 225 2.09 -9.84 -0.58
C ALA A 225 1.71 -11.13 -1.33
N GLY A 226 0.94 -11.01 -2.42
CA GLY A 226 0.58 -12.15 -3.26
C GLY A 226 1.81 -12.82 -3.88
N SER A 227 2.73 -12.01 -4.41
CA SER A 227 3.99 -12.48 -4.95
C SER A 227 4.85 -13.19 -3.90
N PHE A 228 5.01 -12.57 -2.73
CA PHE A 228 5.82 -13.09 -1.63
C PHE A 228 5.26 -14.39 -1.05
N ASP A 229 3.95 -14.44 -0.77
CA ASP A 229 3.31 -15.63 -0.19
C ASP A 229 3.32 -16.81 -1.18
N MET A 230 3.17 -16.53 -2.49
CA MET A 230 3.32 -17.56 -3.50
C MET A 230 4.75 -18.10 -3.58
N ALA A 231 5.75 -17.23 -3.55
CA ALA A 231 7.15 -17.63 -3.52
C ALA A 231 7.49 -18.47 -2.28
N LYS A 232 6.96 -18.08 -1.11
CA LYS A 232 7.06 -18.86 0.12
C LYS A 232 6.49 -20.26 -0.02
N ARG A 233 5.31 -20.38 -0.64
CA ARG A 233 4.66 -21.67 -0.89
C ARG A 233 5.48 -22.56 -1.83
N CYS A 234 6.16 -21.95 -2.80
CA CYS A 234 7.06 -22.66 -3.71
C CYS A 234 8.40 -23.02 -3.09
N ARG A 235 8.67 -22.62 -1.84
CA ARG A 235 9.88 -22.91 -1.09
C ARG A 235 11.16 -22.39 -1.74
N PHE A 236 11.08 -21.24 -2.41
CA PHE A 236 12.30 -20.56 -2.88
C PHE A 236 13.26 -20.30 -1.71
N LYS A 237 14.56 -20.41 -1.97
CA LYS A 237 15.60 -20.31 -0.94
C LYS A 237 16.06 -18.88 -0.72
N THR A 238 16.08 -18.09 -1.79
CA THR A 238 16.58 -16.73 -1.75
C THR A 238 15.60 -15.76 -2.40
N LYS A 239 15.75 -14.48 -2.07
CA LYS A 239 15.02 -13.37 -2.65
C LYS A 239 15.95 -12.20 -2.93
N THR A 240 15.74 -11.53 -4.07
CA THR A 240 16.53 -10.39 -4.53
C THR A 240 15.66 -9.16 -4.67
N TRP A 241 16.11 -8.04 -4.09
CA TRP A 241 15.41 -6.76 -4.17
C TRP A 241 15.71 -6.06 -5.49
N HIS A 242 14.66 -5.53 -6.15
CA HIS A 242 14.80 -4.75 -7.38
C HIS A 242 14.05 -3.44 -7.28
N VAL A 243 14.68 -2.38 -7.77
CA VAL A 243 14.10 -1.05 -7.90
C VAL A 243 13.58 -0.87 -9.32
N THR A 244 12.30 -0.54 -9.48
CA THR A 244 11.69 -0.33 -10.81
C THR A 244 12.27 0.88 -11.53
N ASN A 245 12.52 1.97 -10.81
CA ASN A 245 13.11 3.19 -11.35
C ASN A 245 14.14 3.76 -10.36
N ILE A 246 15.41 3.59 -10.69
CA ILE A 246 16.51 3.96 -9.81
C ILE A 246 16.54 5.46 -9.48
N ASN A 247 16.16 6.31 -10.43
CA ASN A 247 16.18 7.76 -10.26
C ASN A 247 15.04 8.29 -9.36
N LYS A 248 13.98 7.51 -9.19
CA LYS A 248 12.81 7.86 -8.35
C LYS A 248 12.79 7.10 -7.03
N ALA A 249 13.66 6.12 -6.86
CA ALA A 249 13.74 5.36 -5.62
C ALA A 249 14.42 6.19 -4.53
N ARG A 250 13.99 5.97 -3.28
CA ARG A 250 14.69 6.50 -2.10
C ARG A 250 16.06 5.87 -1.93
N ASP A 251 16.97 6.56 -1.26
CA ASP A 251 18.36 6.12 -1.11
C ASP A 251 18.44 4.73 -0.44
N THR A 252 17.71 4.53 0.65
CA THR A 252 17.63 3.24 1.37
C THR A 252 17.26 2.07 0.47
N HIS A 253 16.39 2.29 -0.53
CA HIS A 253 15.98 1.24 -1.46
C HIS A 253 16.96 1.09 -2.64
N ARG A 254 17.65 2.18 -3.06
CA ARG A 254 18.72 2.08 -4.04
C ARG A 254 19.88 1.20 -3.56
N GLU A 255 20.21 1.29 -2.27
CA GLU A 255 21.22 0.45 -1.62
C GLU A 255 20.82 -1.03 -1.54
N LEU A 256 19.54 -1.33 -1.53
CA LEU A 256 19.02 -2.70 -1.56
C LEU A 256 18.96 -3.29 -2.98
N ASN A 257 19.05 -2.47 -4.03
CA ASN A 257 18.89 -2.92 -5.41
C ASN A 257 19.94 -3.97 -5.80
N GLY A 258 19.48 -5.14 -6.21
CA GLY A 258 20.33 -6.28 -6.54
C GLY A 258 20.80 -7.10 -5.34
N LYS A 259 20.49 -6.70 -4.10
CA LYS A 259 20.85 -7.45 -2.89
C LYS A 259 20.02 -8.73 -2.80
N THR A 260 20.70 -9.86 -2.71
CA THR A 260 20.13 -11.19 -2.52
C THR A 260 20.34 -11.63 -1.07
N ILE A 261 19.30 -12.15 -0.44
CA ILE A 261 19.34 -12.69 0.93
C ILE A 261 18.54 -14.00 1.02
N LEU A 262 18.69 -14.74 2.11
CA LEU A 262 17.85 -15.90 2.37
C LEU A 262 16.37 -15.47 2.44
N PHE A 263 15.48 -16.32 1.96
CA PHE A 263 14.06 -16.02 1.90
C PHE A 263 13.47 -15.71 3.29
N SER A 264 13.94 -16.38 4.34
CA SER A 264 13.51 -16.23 5.72
C SER A 264 14.02 -14.95 6.41
N GLU A 265 15.02 -14.28 5.83
CA GLU A 265 15.63 -13.08 6.42
C GLU A 265 14.96 -11.80 5.95
N PRO A 266 14.88 -10.74 6.78
CA PRO A 266 14.46 -9.42 6.34
C PRO A 266 15.59 -8.69 5.60
N PHE A 267 15.24 -7.87 4.62
CA PHE A 267 16.12 -6.80 4.15
C PHE A 267 16.24 -5.76 5.25
N VAL A 268 17.44 -5.26 5.47
CA VAL A 268 17.71 -4.19 6.44
C VAL A 268 18.18 -2.96 5.67
N THR A 269 17.47 -1.85 5.83
CA THR A 269 17.82 -0.57 5.22
C THR A 269 18.98 0.09 5.97
N SER A 270 19.62 1.10 5.37
CA SER A 270 20.67 1.88 6.04
C SER A 270 20.18 2.63 7.29
N LYS A 271 18.86 2.80 7.43
CA LYS A 271 18.23 3.34 8.65
C LYS A 271 17.89 2.28 9.70
N GLY A 272 18.21 1.02 9.46
CA GLY A 272 17.95 -0.09 10.38
C GLY A 272 16.51 -0.66 10.30
N HIS A 273 15.66 -0.20 9.40
CA HIS A 273 14.33 -0.76 9.22
C HIS A 273 14.39 -2.13 8.54
N LYS A 274 13.53 -3.04 9.01
CA LYS A 274 13.46 -4.42 8.53
C LYS A 274 12.22 -4.60 7.66
N LEU A 275 12.41 -5.16 6.45
CA LEU A 275 11.32 -5.44 5.49
C LEU A 275 11.49 -6.86 4.96
N MET A 276 10.44 -7.67 5.08
CA MET A 276 10.42 -8.99 4.44
C MET A 276 10.22 -8.89 2.92
N MET A 277 9.52 -7.83 2.48
CA MET A 277 9.19 -7.55 1.08
C MET A 277 8.99 -6.04 0.85
N PRO A 278 8.97 -5.54 -0.39
CA PRO A 278 8.55 -4.18 -0.69
C PRO A 278 7.11 -3.90 -0.21
N CYS A 279 6.85 -2.71 0.31
CA CYS A 279 5.56 -2.33 0.91
C CYS A 279 5.13 -3.26 2.06
N ASP A 280 6.09 -3.78 2.83
CA ASP A 280 5.82 -4.70 3.94
C ASP A 280 4.82 -4.10 4.93
N PRO A 281 3.63 -4.72 5.12
CA PRO A 281 2.60 -4.20 6.01
C PRO A 281 3.00 -4.24 7.49
N ASP A 282 3.97 -5.08 7.84
CA ASP A 282 4.44 -5.25 9.21
C ASP A 282 5.61 -4.30 9.54
N CYS A 283 6.13 -3.58 8.54
CA CYS A 283 7.11 -2.51 8.75
C CYS A 283 6.41 -1.24 9.23
N ASN A 284 6.77 -0.77 10.43
CA ASN A 284 6.19 0.44 11.03
C ASN A 284 6.76 1.75 10.48
N ALA A 285 7.76 1.70 9.57
CA ALA A 285 8.36 2.86 8.95
C ALA A 285 7.61 3.26 7.66
N ALA A 286 6.73 4.24 7.75
CA ALA A 286 5.97 4.74 6.60
C ALA A 286 6.88 5.27 5.48
N GLU A 287 8.01 5.88 5.84
CA GLU A 287 9.02 6.35 4.89
C GLU A 287 9.64 5.24 4.05
N GLU A 288 9.57 3.96 4.46
CA GLU A 288 10.06 2.84 3.70
C GLU A 288 8.96 2.15 2.87
N THR A 289 7.71 2.27 3.27
CA THR A 289 6.60 1.51 2.66
C THR A 289 5.72 2.34 1.72
N VAL A 290 5.45 3.62 2.06
CA VAL A 290 4.55 4.48 1.26
C VAL A 290 5.19 4.81 -0.09
N ASN A 291 4.41 4.70 -1.18
CA ASN A 291 4.86 4.94 -2.56
C ASN A 291 6.10 4.11 -2.98
N CYS A 292 6.31 2.95 -2.39
CA CYS A 292 7.36 2.03 -2.81
C CYS A 292 6.92 1.25 -4.05
N HIS A 293 7.73 1.26 -5.11
CA HIS A 293 7.49 0.53 -6.36
C HIS A 293 8.54 -0.56 -6.62
N CYS A 294 9.27 -0.96 -5.59
CA CYS A 294 10.22 -2.07 -5.69
C CYS A 294 9.49 -3.41 -5.83
N PHE A 295 10.20 -4.42 -6.26
CA PHE A 295 9.70 -5.79 -6.37
C PHE A 295 10.80 -6.80 -6.04
N LEU A 296 10.41 -8.06 -5.85
CA LEU A 296 11.32 -9.16 -5.59
C LEU A 296 11.39 -10.12 -6.78
N THR A 297 12.55 -10.73 -6.96
CA THR A 297 12.70 -12.00 -7.67
C THR A 297 13.21 -13.06 -6.71
N TYR A 298 13.04 -14.33 -7.09
CA TYR A 298 13.28 -15.46 -6.22
C TYR A 298 14.14 -16.49 -6.94
N ASP A 299 14.98 -17.22 -6.19
CA ASP A 299 15.80 -18.31 -6.70
C ASP A 299 15.71 -19.53 -5.76
N GLU A 300 15.92 -20.77 -6.33
CA GLU A 300 15.90 -22.05 -5.61
C GLU A 300 17.14 -22.25 -4.72
#